data_6bfca2e45018fd4aec3319284269f509
#
_entry.id   6bfca2e45018fd4aec3319284269f509
#
_cell.length_a   1.000
_cell.length_b   1.000
_cell.length_c   1.000
_cell.angle_alpha   90.00
_cell.angle_beta   90.00
_cell.angle_gamma   90.00
#
_symmetry.space_group_name_H-M   'P 1'
#
loop_
_entity.id
_entity.type
_entity.pdbx_description
1 polymer ?
#
loop_
_entity_poly.entity_id
_entity_poly.type
_entity_poly.pdbx_seq_one_letter_code
_entity_poly.pdbx_strand_id
1 'polypeptide(L)'
;MPIGVPKVPFRIPGEEDASWVDLYNRLYRQRLLFLGQEVDSEIANQLIGLMVYLSIEDNTKDLYLFLNSPGGWVIPGIGLYDAMQFVPPDVNTICMGLAASMGSFILVGGEITKRLAFPHARVMIHQPASSFYEGQAEEVFIEAEELIQMRETLTKVYVQRTGKPLWVISEDMERDVFMSATEAQAYGIVDLVGVE
;
A
#
# COMPACT_ATOMS: atom_id res chain seq x y z
N MET A 1 -14.13 1.52 26.95
CA MET A 1 -13.37 2.20 25.89
C MET A 1 -14.36 2.81 24.93
N PRO A 2 -14.15 4.02 24.43
CA PRO A 2 -15.02 4.54 23.37
C PRO A 2 -14.92 3.63 22.16
N ILE A 3 -16.07 3.14 21.71
CA ILE A 3 -16.18 2.34 20.50
C ILE A 3 -16.43 3.34 19.36
N GLY A 4 -15.49 3.45 18.43
CA GLY A 4 -15.61 4.32 17.26
C GLY A 4 -14.42 5.24 17.05
N VAL A 5 -14.44 5.98 15.97
CA VAL A 5 -13.39 6.94 15.63
C VAL A 5 -13.51 8.18 16.50
N PRO A 6 -12.42 8.65 17.13
CA PRO A 6 -12.48 9.86 17.96
C PRO A 6 -12.78 11.08 17.08
N LYS A 7 -13.50 12.04 17.68
CA LYS A 7 -13.73 13.35 17.06
C LYS A 7 -12.69 14.35 17.56
N VAL A 8 -12.28 15.24 16.68
CA VAL A 8 -11.33 16.32 16.97
C VAL A 8 -11.95 17.67 16.62
N PRO A 9 -11.61 18.75 17.34
CA PRO A 9 -12.09 20.06 17.01
C PRO A 9 -11.46 20.56 15.71
N PHE A 10 -12.27 21.07 14.82
CA PHE A 10 -11.84 21.68 13.57
C PHE A 10 -12.48 23.06 13.44
N ARG A 11 -11.64 24.08 13.28
CA ARG A 11 -12.08 25.47 13.07
C ARG A 11 -11.89 25.83 11.61
N ILE A 12 -12.98 26.20 10.96
CA ILE A 12 -12.93 26.74 9.59
C ILE A 12 -12.39 28.17 9.67
N PRO A 13 -11.41 28.56 8.81
CA PRO A 13 -10.92 29.92 8.79
C PRO A 13 -12.07 30.94 8.58
N GLY A 14 -12.25 31.87 9.53
CA GLY A 14 -13.32 32.86 9.49
C GLY A 14 -14.55 32.54 10.34
N GLU A 15 -14.66 31.35 10.94
CA GLU A 15 -15.71 31.00 11.90
C GLU A 15 -15.21 31.13 13.33
N GLU A 16 -16.10 31.62 14.26
CA GLU A 16 -15.75 31.78 15.68
C GLU A 16 -15.75 30.41 16.40
N ASP A 17 -16.63 29.50 16.02
CA ASP A 17 -16.83 28.22 16.69
C ASP A 17 -16.12 27.10 15.98
N ALA A 18 -15.58 26.12 16.75
CA ALA A 18 -15.00 24.89 16.23
C ALA A 18 -16.09 23.81 16.08
N SER A 19 -16.17 23.17 14.93
CA SER A 19 -16.98 21.98 14.73
C SER A 19 -16.21 20.72 15.11
N TRP A 20 -16.92 19.69 15.64
CA TRP A 20 -16.32 18.39 15.95
C TRP A 20 -16.45 17.47 14.74
N VAL A 21 -15.31 17.10 14.14
CA VAL A 21 -15.23 16.25 12.97
C VAL A 21 -14.53 14.93 13.31
N ASP A 22 -14.81 13.91 12.54
CA ASP A 22 -14.10 12.64 12.61
C ASP A 22 -12.59 12.81 12.35
N LEU A 23 -11.77 12.10 13.13
CA LEU A 23 -10.30 12.19 13.04
C LEU A 23 -9.79 11.87 11.63
N TYR A 24 -10.25 10.77 11.03
CA TYR A 24 -9.77 10.38 9.71
C TYR A 24 -10.19 11.38 8.63
N ASN A 25 -11.41 11.90 8.68
CA ASN A 25 -11.85 12.97 7.79
C ASN A 25 -10.97 14.21 7.91
N ARG A 26 -10.49 14.52 9.12
CA ARG A 26 -9.56 15.63 9.33
C ARG A 26 -8.18 15.33 8.75
N LEU A 27 -7.67 14.12 8.92
CA LEU A 27 -6.38 13.68 8.39
C LEU A 27 -6.40 13.58 6.85
N TYR A 28 -7.47 13.08 6.26
CA TYR A 28 -7.64 13.03 4.79
C TYR A 28 -7.55 14.41 4.14
N ARG A 29 -8.11 15.44 4.78
CA ARG A 29 -7.94 16.82 4.32
C ARG A 29 -6.50 17.33 4.39
N GLN A 30 -5.65 16.69 5.19
CA GLN A 30 -4.19 16.93 5.22
C GLN A 30 -3.43 16.00 4.28
N ARG A 31 -4.14 15.26 3.43
CA ARG A 31 -3.58 14.28 2.48
C ARG A 31 -2.86 13.11 3.14
N LEU A 32 -3.21 12.81 4.40
CA LEU A 32 -2.70 11.69 5.16
C LEU A 32 -3.72 10.54 5.05
N LEU A 33 -3.36 9.49 4.33
CA LEU A 33 -4.17 8.31 4.06
C LEU A 33 -3.63 7.12 4.88
N PHE A 34 -4.50 6.17 5.23
CA PHE A 34 -4.12 5.05 6.10
C PHE A 34 -4.62 3.72 5.53
N LEU A 35 -3.69 2.78 5.35
CA LEU A 35 -3.97 1.37 5.12
C LEU A 35 -3.49 0.60 6.37
N GLY A 36 -4.36 0.52 7.39
CA GLY A 36 -4.08 -0.10 8.69
C GLY A 36 -4.74 -1.47 8.87
N GLN A 37 -5.10 -2.14 7.79
CA GLN A 37 -5.84 -3.40 7.79
C GLN A 37 -5.47 -4.28 6.61
N GLU A 38 -6.14 -5.42 6.48
CA GLU A 38 -6.06 -6.27 5.30
C GLU A 38 -6.55 -5.53 4.05
N VAL A 39 -5.91 -5.80 2.91
CA VAL A 39 -6.27 -5.21 1.61
C VAL A 39 -7.47 -5.97 1.04
N ASP A 40 -8.61 -5.34 1.06
CA ASP A 40 -9.85 -5.81 0.42
C ASP A 40 -10.40 -4.77 -0.56
N SER A 41 -11.50 -5.10 -1.22
CA SER A 41 -12.13 -4.21 -2.20
C SER A 41 -12.69 -2.95 -1.56
N GLU A 42 -13.12 -2.99 -0.30
CA GLU A 42 -13.72 -1.83 0.37
C GLU A 42 -12.66 -0.77 0.66
N ILE A 43 -11.59 -1.15 1.38
CA ILE A 43 -10.53 -0.19 1.73
C ILE A 43 -9.77 0.29 0.48
N ALA A 44 -9.53 -0.59 -0.50
CA ALA A 44 -8.87 -0.21 -1.74
C ALA A 44 -9.68 0.85 -2.50
N ASN A 45 -10.99 0.63 -2.69
CA ASN A 45 -11.86 1.60 -3.37
C ASN A 45 -11.97 2.92 -2.60
N GLN A 46 -12.01 2.90 -1.27
CA GLN A 46 -12.01 4.12 -0.46
C GLN A 46 -10.71 4.92 -0.65
N LEU A 47 -9.55 4.28 -0.60
CA LEU A 47 -8.25 4.92 -0.80
C LEU A 47 -8.09 5.46 -2.23
N ILE A 48 -8.48 4.67 -3.24
CA ILE A 48 -8.49 5.10 -4.64
C ILE A 48 -9.37 6.36 -4.81
N GLY A 49 -10.60 6.32 -4.28
CA GLY A 49 -11.52 7.45 -4.33
C GLY A 49 -10.94 8.71 -3.66
N LEU A 50 -10.29 8.56 -2.51
CA LEU A 50 -9.62 9.66 -1.81
C LEU A 50 -8.43 10.21 -2.60
N MET A 51 -7.59 9.36 -3.18
CA MET A 51 -6.45 9.79 -4.00
C MET A 51 -6.91 10.59 -5.21
N VAL A 52 -7.92 10.09 -5.93
CA VAL A 52 -8.52 10.79 -7.08
C VAL A 52 -9.14 12.12 -6.65
N TYR A 53 -9.95 12.14 -5.60
CA TYR A 53 -10.56 13.37 -5.09
C TYR A 53 -9.52 14.43 -4.71
N LEU A 54 -8.52 14.05 -3.92
CA LEU A 54 -7.47 14.96 -3.45
C LEU A 54 -6.59 15.45 -4.61
N SER A 55 -6.38 14.62 -5.64
CA SER A 55 -5.63 15.02 -6.84
C SER A 55 -6.38 16.05 -7.68
N ILE A 56 -7.72 15.98 -7.71
CA ILE A 56 -8.57 16.98 -8.39
C ILE A 56 -8.58 18.30 -7.60
N GLU A 57 -8.59 18.21 -6.26
CA GLU A 57 -8.61 19.40 -5.40
C GLU A 57 -7.32 20.22 -5.53
N ASP A 58 -6.15 19.58 -5.52
CA ASP A 58 -4.84 20.21 -5.71
C ASP A 58 -3.82 19.17 -6.20
N ASN A 59 -3.45 19.23 -7.45
CA ASN A 59 -2.52 18.29 -8.07
C ASN A 59 -1.03 18.61 -7.82
N THR A 60 -0.73 19.65 -7.05
CA THR A 60 0.65 20.07 -6.76
C THR A 60 1.14 19.60 -5.39
N LYS A 61 0.26 19.09 -4.57
CA LYS A 61 0.57 18.63 -3.21
C LYS A 61 0.61 17.13 -3.12
N ASP A 62 1.69 16.60 -2.57
CA ASP A 62 1.90 15.17 -2.34
C ASP A 62 0.80 14.53 -1.48
N LEU A 63 0.63 13.23 -1.69
CA LEU A 63 -0.17 12.34 -0.85
C LEU A 63 0.75 11.50 0.05
N TYR A 64 0.29 11.18 1.25
CA TYR A 64 1.03 10.37 2.21
C TYR A 64 0.20 9.16 2.60
N LEU A 65 0.65 7.97 2.23
CA LEU A 65 -0.01 6.71 2.54
C LEU A 65 0.74 5.97 3.64
N PHE A 66 0.15 5.92 4.82
CA PHE A 66 0.66 5.17 5.96
C PHE A 66 0.18 3.73 5.92
N LEU A 67 1.13 2.79 6.04
CA LEU A 67 0.93 1.36 5.84
C LEU A 67 1.23 0.57 7.13
N ASN A 68 0.23 -0.17 7.61
CA ASN A 68 0.38 -1.21 8.61
C ASN A 68 -0.58 -2.36 8.24
N SER A 69 -0.19 -3.17 7.25
CA SER A 69 -1.05 -4.14 6.62
C SER A 69 -0.37 -5.50 6.47
N PRO A 70 -1.06 -6.60 6.78
CA PRO A 70 -0.57 -7.96 6.52
C PRO A 70 -0.64 -8.33 5.03
N GLY A 71 -1.19 -7.49 4.17
CA GLY A 71 -1.51 -7.78 2.79
C GLY A 71 -2.99 -8.09 2.59
N GLY A 72 -3.31 -8.92 1.64
CA GLY A 72 -4.70 -9.30 1.33
C GLY A 72 -4.89 -9.61 -0.16
N TRP A 73 -6.04 -9.27 -0.71
CA TRP A 73 -6.44 -9.63 -2.06
C TRP A 73 -5.60 -8.92 -3.13
N VAL A 74 -5.16 -9.69 -4.13
CA VAL A 74 -4.24 -9.22 -5.17
C VAL A 74 -4.90 -8.15 -6.05
N ILE A 75 -6.10 -8.40 -6.57
CA ILE A 75 -6.78 -7.50 -7.50
C ILE A 75 -7.03 -6.10 -6.90
N PRO A 76 -7.62 -5.97 -5.68
CA PRO A 76 -7.74 -4.67 -5.04
C PRO A 76 -6.39 -3.97 -4.79
N GLY A 77 -5.36 -4.75 -4.45
CA GLY A 77 -4.02 -4.21 -4.24
C GLY A 77 -3.37 -3.67 -5.52
N ILE A 78 -3.51 -4.37 -6.65
CA ILE A 78 -3.08 -3.88 -7.97
C ILE A 78 -3.85 -2.61 -8.35
N GLY A 79 -5.18 -2.59 -8.15
CA GLY A 79 -5.98 -1.40 -8.42
C GLY A 79 -5.54 -0.18 -7.63
N LEU A 80 -5.17 -0.37 -6.35
CA LEU A 80 -4.63 0.71 -5.52
C LEU A 80 -3.25 1.16 -6.02
N TYR A 81 -2.36 0.22 -6.36
CA TYR A 81 -1.05 0.52 -6.96
C TYR A 81 -1.20 1.33 -8.25
N ASP A 82 -2.06 0.91 -9.16
CA ASP A 82 -2.30 1.60 -10.43
C ASP A 82 -2.84 3.01 -10.20
N ALA A 83 -3.74 3.19 -9.24
CA ALA A 83 -4.22 4.52 -8.86
C ALA A 83 -3.11 5.43 -8.34
N MET A 84 -2.18 4.88 -7.54
CA MET A 84 -0.99 5.63 -7.08
C MET A 84 -0.11 6.09 -8.24
N GLN A 85 0.01 5.28 -9.32
CA GLN A 85 0.78 5.67 -10.50
C GLN A 85 0.02 6.64 -11.41
N PHE A 86 -1.32 6.62 -11.37
CA PHE A 86 -2.17 7.42 -12.26
C PHE A 86 -2.36 8.85 -11.77
N VAL A 87 -2.46 9.08 -10.45
CA VAL A 87 -2.71 10.42 -9.91
C VAL A 87 -1.50 11.33 -10.12
N PRO A 88 -1.69 12.62 -10.52
CA PRO A 88 -0.59 13.55 -10.74
C PRO A 88 0.28 13.84 -9.50
N PRO A 89 -0.26 13.96 -8.27
CA PRO A 89 0.57 14.15 -7.09
C PRO A 89 1.43 12.92 -6.78
N ASP A 90 2.65 13.14 -6.30
CA ASP A 90 3.49 12.07 -5.81
C ASP A 90 2.87 11.41 -4.57
N VAL A 91 2.90 10.08 -4.53
CA VAL A 91 2.42 9.31 -3.39
C VAL A 91 3.62 8.85 -2.55
N ASN A 92 3.78 9.46 -1.38
CA ASN A 92 4.74 9.02 -0.38
C ASN A 92 4.18 7.81 0.36
N THR A 93 4.92 6.73 0.48
CA THR A 93 4.53 5.54 1.23
C THR A 93 5.36 5.40 2.49
N ILE A 94 4.69 5.17 3.63
CA ILE A 94 5.33 5.10 4.94
C ILE A 94 4.92 3.81 5.65
N CYS A 95 5.85 2.87 5.81
CA CYS A 95 5.62 1.65 6.57
C CYS A 95 5.76 1.92 8.07
N MET A 96 4.67 1.70 8.83
CA MET A 96 4.65 1.72 10.28
C MET A 96 4.14 0.36 10.80
N GLY A 97 5.02 -0.39 11.44
CA GLY A 97 4.72 -1.73 11.93
C GLY A 97 5.00 -2.79 10.87
N LEU A 98 4.00 -3.17 10.06
CA LEU A 98 4.12 -4.25 9.08
C LEU A 98 3.65 -3.82 7.69
N ALA A 99 4.42 -4.16 6.67
CA ALA A 99 3.96 -4.18 5.28
C ALA A 99 4.31 -5.55 4.67
N ALA A 100 3.32 -6.44 4.62
CA ALA A 100 3.52 -7.80 4.13
C ALA A 100 2.69 -8.07 2.87
N SER A 101 3.18 -8.96 1.99
CA SER A 101 2.44 -9.41 0.82
C SER A 101 1.97 -8.22 -0.04
N MET A 102 0.67 -8.08 -0.32
CA MET A 102 0.13 -6.91 -1.02
C MET A 102 0.41 -5.58 -0.31
N GLY A 103 0.61 -5.57 1.01
CA GLY A 103 1.06 -4.38 1.74
C GLY A 103 2.46 -3.93 1.34
N SER A 104 3.39 -4.84 1.12
CA SER A 104 4.74 -4.52 0.62
C SER A 104 4.73 -4.11 -0.86
N PHE A 105 3.82 -4.67 -1.64
CA PHE A 105 3.61 -4.29 -3.04
C PHE A 105 3.10 -2.84 -3.17
N ILE A 106 2.18 -2.43 -2.30
CA ILE A 106 1.71 -1.04 -2.23
C ILE A 106 2.83 -0.13 -1.72
N LEU A 107 3.61 -0.58 -0.72
CA LEU A 107 4.75 0.18 -0.18
C LEU A 107 5.78 0.51 -1.28
N VAL A 108 6.18 -0.49 -2.07
CA VAL A 108 7.15 -0.29 -3.17
C VAL A 108 6.60 0.57 -4.30
N GLY A 109 5.26 0.68 -4.38
CA GLY A 109 4.53 1.52 -5.35
C GLY A 109 4.64 3.02 -5.12
N GLY A 110 5.11 3.48 -3.96
CA GLY A 110 5.33 4.90 -3.68
C GLY A 110 6.33 5.54 -4.66
N GLU A 111 6.32 6.87 -4.74
CA GLU A 111 7.25 7.59 -5.62
C GLU A 111 8.71 7.32 -5.22
N ILE A 112 9.57 7.12 -6.22
CA ILE A 112 11.00 6.87 -6.01
C ILE A 112 11.60 8.02 -5.21
N THR A 113 12.40 7.72 -4.21
CA THR A 113 12.96 8.59 -3.17
C THR A 113 11.98 8.99 -2.05
N LYS A 114 10.71 8.60 -2.14
CA LYS A 114 9.65 8.97 -1.17
C LYS A 114 9.01 7.76 -0.47
N ARG A 115 9.68 6.61 -0.47
CA ARG A 115 9.25 5.39 0.21
C ARG A 115 10.04 5.26 1.52
N LEU A 116 9.33 5.24 2.66
CA LEU A 116 9.95 5.26 3.98
C LEU A 116 9.48 4.07 4.83
N ALA A 117 10.37 3.54 5.65
CA ALA A 117 10.01 2.62 6.73
C ALA A 117 10.47 3.17 8.09
N PHE A 118 9.64 3.03 9.12
CA PHE A 118 10.06 3.33 10.49
C PHE A 118 11.10 2.30 10.95
N PRO A 119 12.00 2.65 11.91
CA PRO A 119 13.15 1.82 12.28
C PRO A 119 12.80 0.38 12.68
N HIS A 120 11.66 0.19 13.33
CA HIS A 120 11.19 -1.13 13.80
C HIS A 120 10.15 -1.75 12.88
N ALA A 121 9.88 -1.16 11.71
CA ALA A 121 8.96 -1.72 10.75
C ALA A 121 9.53 -3.02 10.14
N ARG A 122 8.59 -3.90 9.75
CA ARG A 122 8.89 -5.16 9.06
C ARG A 122 8.26 -5.14 7.68
N VAL A 123 8.99 -5.65 6.72
CA VAL A 123 8.51 -5.81 5.34
C VAL A 123 8.60 -7.29 4.96
N MET A 124 7.59 -7.82 4.26
CA MET A 124 7.61 -9.21 3.80
C MET A 124 7.13 -9.28 2.36
N ILE A 125 7.88 -10.01 1.56
CA ILE A 125 7.50 -10.35 0.18
C ILE A 125 7.29 -11.86 0.05
N HIS A 126 6.32 -12.24 -0.76
CA HIS A 126 6.10 -13.62 -1.21
C HIS A 126 5.26 -13.63 -2.49
N GLN A 127 5.19 -14.80 -3.13
CA GLN A 127 4.33 -14.99 -4.30
C GLN A 127 2.84 -14.98 -3.90
N PRO A 128 1.93 -14.61 -4.83
CA PRO A 128 0.50 -14.72 -4.58
C PRO A 128 0.11 -16.18 -4.34
N ALA A 129 -0.78 -16.40 -3.38
CA ALA A 129 -1.35 -17.70 -3.10
C ALA A 129 -2.85 -17.67 -3.38
N SER A 130 -3.38 -18.72 -3.99
CA SER A 130 -4.82 -18.94 -4.08
C SER A 130 -5.30 -19.72 -2.86
N SER A 131 -6.52 -19.46 -2.42
CA SER A 131 -7.25 -20.38 -1.54
C SER A 131 -7.59 -21.66 -2.33
N PHE A 132 -7.95 -22.73 -1.60
CA PHE A 132 -8.41 -23.96 -2.23
C PHE A 132 -9.55 -23.68 -3.22
N TYR A 133 -9.36 -24.10 -4.47
CA TYR A 133 -10.35 -23.98 -5.54
C TYR A 133 -10.79 -25.38 -5.97
N GLU A 134 -12.08 -25.64 -5.95
CA GLU A 134 -12.71 -26.88 -6.40
C GLU A 134 -13.63 -26.54 -7.58
N GLY A 135 -13.34 -27.14 -8.74
CA GLY A 135 -14.08 -26.87 -9.98
C GLY A 135 -13.82 -27.96 -11.02
N GLN A 136 -14.37 -27.79 -12.21
CA GLN A 136 -14.07 -28.64 -13.35
C GLN A 136 -12.62 -28.48 -13.76
N ALA A 137 -12.01 -29.52 -14.39
CA ALA A 137 -10.58 -29.52 -14.71
C ALA A 137 -10.15 -28.31 -15.56
N GLU A 138 -10.98 -27.88 -16.51
CA GLU A 138 -10.71 -26.70 -17.34
C GLU A 138 -10.74 -25.40 -16.54
N GLU A 139 -11.67 -25.26 -15.58
CA GLU A 139 -11.77 -24.10 -14.70
C GLU A 139 -10.56 -24.00 -13.77
N VAL A 140 -10.12 -25.11 -13.19
CA VAL A 140 -8.90 -25.20 -12.36
C VAL A 140 -7.67 -24.77 -13.15
N PHE A 141 -7.58 -25.18 -14.43
CA PHE A 141 -6.47 -24.81 -15.29
C PHE A 141 -6.45 -23.29 -15.58
N ILE A 142 -7.60 -22.72 -15.92
CA ILE A 142 -7.73 -21.26 -16.16
C ILE A 142 -7.34 -20.47 -14.93
N GLU A 143 -7.82 -20.87 -13.75
CA GLU A 143 -7.49 -20.21 -12.48
C GLU A 143 -5.98 -20.28 -12.18
N ALA A 144 -5.35 -21.40 -12.47
CA ALA A 144 -3.91 -21.56 -12.31
C ALA A 144 -3.11 -20.67 -13.29
N GLU A 145 -3.56 -20.53 -14.53
CA GLU A 145 -2.94 -19.60 -15.49
C GLU A 145 -3.04 -18.15 -15.03
N GLU A 146 -4.20 -17.71 -14.55
CA GLU A 146 -4.41 -16.36 -14.02
C GLU A 146 -3.50 -16.10 -12.81
N LEU A 147 -3.35 -17.05 -11.90
CA LEU A 147 -2.45 -16.92 -10.75
C LEU A 147 -0.98 -16.77 -11.18
N ILE A 148 -0.54 -17.50 -12.21
CA ILE A 148 0.79 -17.36 -12.78
C ILE A 148 0.98 -15.97 -13.41
N GLN A 149 0.00 -15.46 -14.15
CA GLN A 149 0.05 -14.14 -14.75
C GLN A 149 0.11 -13.04 -13.69
N MET A 150 -0.68 -13.15 -12.59
CA MET A 150 -0.60 -12.24 -11.45
C MET A 150 0.79 -12.26 -10.81
N ARG A 151 1.36 -13.46 -10.58
CA ARG A 151 2.72 -13.60 -10.06
C ARG A 151 3.74 -12.91 -10.95
N GLU A 152 3.67 -13.08 -12.26
CA GLU A 152 4.57 -12.41 -13.20
C GLU A 152 4.43 -10.89 -13.14
N THR A 153 3.21 -10.40 -13.06
CA THR A 153 2.91 -8.96 -12.97
C THR A 153 3.53 -8.36 -11.71
N LEU A 154 3.28 -8.97 -10.54
CA LEU A 154 3.85 -8.52 -9.28
C LEU A 154 5.38 -8.56 -9.31
N THR A 155 5.96 -9.65 -9.82
CA THR A 155 7.41 -9.82 -9.93
C THR A 155 8.04 -8.73 -10.81
N LYS A 156 7.43 -8.42 -11.96
CA LYS A 156 7.90 -7.35 -12.87
C LYS A 156 7.90 -5.97 -12.19
N VAL A 157 6.87 -5.68 -11.40
CA VAL A 157 6.80 -4.42 -10.63
C VAL A 157 7.93 -4.37 -9.60
N TYR A 158 8.15 -5.43 -8.82
CA TYR A 158 9.28 -5.44 -7.89
C TYR A 158 10.62 -5.26 -8.59
N VAL A 159 10.87 -5.92 -9.72
CA VAL A 159 12.08 -5.73 -10.53
C VAL A 159 12.24 -4.26 -10.93
N GLN A 160 11.20 -3.65 -11.46
CA GLN A 160 11.22 -2.25 -11.91
C GLN A 160 11.47 -1.28 -10.76
N ARG A 161 10.83 -1.51 -9.60
CA ARG A 161 10.83 -0.58 -8.48
C ARG A 161 12.03 -0.74 -7.55
N THR A 162 12.63 -1.94 -7.47
CA THR A 162 13.80 -2.22 -6.64
C THR A 162 15.11 -2.17 -7.42
N GLY A 163 15.07 -2.32 -8.74
CA GLY A 163 16.26 -2.45 -9.60
C GLY A 163 16.96 -3.81 -9.49
N LYS A 164 16.39 -4.78 -8.76
CA LYS A 164 16.97 -6.12 -8.65
C LYS A 164 16.67 -6.97 -9.88
N PRO A 165 17.57 -7.91 -10.23
CA PRO A 165 17.34 -8.84 -11.32
C PRO A 165 16.09 -9.71 -11.12
N LEU A 166 15.40 -10.04 -12.21
CA LEU A 166 14.19 -10.87 -12.19
C LEU A 166 14.37 -12.19 -11.43
N TRP A 167 15.50 -12.87 -11.63
CA TRP A 167 15.78 -14.15 -10.99
C TRP A 167 15.90 -14.04 -9.47
N VAL A 168 16.44 -12.92 -8.94
CA VAL A 168 16.53 -12.66 -7.50
C VAL A 168 15.13 -12.49 -6.91
N ILE A 169 14.32 -11.61 -7.51
CA ILE A 169 12.94 -11.37 -7.05
C ILE A 169 12.12 -12.67 -7.11
N SER A 170 12.25 -13.42 -8.21
CA SER A 170 11.50 -14.67 -8.40
C SER A 170 11.87 -15.74 -7.37
N GLU A 171 13.16 -15.86 -7.00
CA GLU A 171 13.64 -16.77 -5.98
C GLU A 171 13.20 -16.36 -4.58
N ASP A 172 13.36 -15.07 -4.23
CA ASP A 172 12.98 -14.54 -2.93
C ASP A 172 11.46 -14.61 -2.69
N MET A 173 10.65 -14.49 -3.75
CA MET A 173 9.19 -14.62 -3.63
C MET A 173 8.68 -16.06 -3.50
N GLU A 174 9.52 -17.09 -3.64
CA GLU A 174 9.11 -18.51 -3.45
C GLU A 174 8.70 -18.82 -2.02
N ARG A 175 9.20 -18.06 -1.05
CA ARG A 175 8.93 -18.22 0.38
C ARG A 175 8.69 -16.85 1.01
N ASP A 176 8.17 -16.86 2.24
CA ASP A 176 8.02 -15.65 3.04
C ASP A 176 9.40 -15.09 3.42
N VAL A 177 9.79 -14.01 2.76
CA VAL A 177 11.06 -13.29 3.07
C VAL A 177 10.74 -12.04 3.87
N PHE A 178 11.09 -12.08 5.16
CA PHE A 178 10.95 -10.96 6.08
C PHE A 178 12.21 -10.12 6.13
N MET A 179 12.03 -8.81 6.09
CA MET A 179 13.09 -7.80 6.13
C MET A 179 12.83 -6.80 7.25
N SER A 180 13.89 -6.38 7.93
CA SER A 180 13.91 -5.15 8.74
C SER A 180 13.82 -3.92 7.83
N ALA A 181 13.62 -2.74 8.40
CA ALA A 181 13.58 -1.49 7.64
C ALA A 181 14.89 -1.26 6.84
N THR A 182 16.05 -1.53 7.46
CA THR A 182 17.37 -1.39 6.82
C THR A 182 17.61 -2.42 5.72
N GLU A 183 17.16 -3.66 5.92
CA GLU A 183 17.22 -4.70 4.87
C GLU A 183 16.30 -4.36 3.70
N ALA A 184 15.08 -3.85 3.97
CA ALA A 184 14.16 -3.40 2.94
C ALA A 184 14.70 -2.20 2.14
N GLN A 185 15.46 -1.31 2.79
CA GLN A 185 16.18 -0.23 2.11
C GLN A 185 17.30 -0.78 1.22
N ALA A 186 18.13 -1.68 1.74
CA ALA A 186 19.19 -2.32 0.95
C ALA A 186 18.63 -3.17 -0.20
N TYR A 187 17.44 -3.71 -0.02
CA TYR A 187 16.72 -4.45 -1.05
C TYR A 187 16.15 -3.54 -2.15
N GLY A 188 15.83 -2.29 -1.81
CA GLY A 188 15.27 -1.29 -2.71
C GLY A 188 13.74 -1.16 -2.64
N ILE A 189 13.10 -1.75 -1.63
CA ILE A 189 11.65 -1.62 -1.40
C ILE A 189 11.32 -0.23 -0.84
N VAL A 190 12.19 0.29 0.05
CA VAL A 190 12.08 1.65 0.57
C VAL A 190 13.36 2.44 0.27
N ASP A 191 13.25 3.75 0.26
CA ASP A 191 14.37 4.67 0.00
C ASP A 191 14.99 5.20 1.30
N LEU A 192 14.16 5.32 2.34
CA LEU A 192 14.52 5.96 3.60
C LEU A 192 14.14 5.07 4.78
N VAL A 193 14.96 5.09 5.83
CA VAL A 193 14.61 4.58 7.15
C VAL A 193 14.49 5.77 8.08
N GLY A 194 13.41 5.85 8.85
CA GLY A 194 13.22 6.89 9.85
C GLY A 194 14.36 6.89 10.88
N VAL A 195 14.67 8.03 11.45
CA VAL A 195 15.60 8.15 12.57
C VAL A 195 14.95 7.71 13.88
N GLU A 196 15.74 7.06 14.76
CA GLU A 196 15.35 6.74 16.12
C GLU A 196 15.21 8.01 16.98
#